data_fac3157712c22418d780d9117fc1710d
#
_entry.id   fac3157712c22418d780d9117fc1710d
#
_cell.length_a   1.000
_cell.length_b   1.000
_cell.length_c   1.000
_cell.angle_alpha   90.00
_cell.angle_beta   90.00
_cell.angle_gamma   90.00
#
_symmetry.space_group_name_H-M   'P 1'
#
loop_
_entity.id
_entity.type
_entity.pdbx_description
1 polymer ?
#
loop_
_entity_poly.entity_id
_entity_poly.type
_entity_poly.pdbx_seq_one_letter_code
_entity_poly.pdbx_strand_id
1 'polypeptide(L)'
;MTQGPGELDINDVGGYTIAKSYTLDARRIMAYASSINDTNEAYFDDTREGGLNVHPAICFALQWNTRFRPDLPPNPRAAPFGVHAETDLRIYKPFRQNQTVTVQGQLISRKKISPGVYSVDRFKMTNSQGELLAEL
;
A
#
# COMPACT_ATOMS: atom_id res chain seq x y z
N MET A 1 -18.85 1.58 -27.21
CA MET A 1 -17.47 1.08 -27.10
C MET A 1 -17.48 -0.06 -26.11
N THR A 2 -17.25 -1.26 -26.55
CA THR A 2 -17.07 -2.42 -25.66
C THR A 2 -15.75 -2.25 -24.94
N GLN A 3 -15.80 -2.10 -23.62
CA GLN A 3 -14.61 -2.13 -22.77
C GLN A 3 -13.93 -3.50 -22.93
N GLY A 4 -12.62 -3.50 -23.15
CA GLY A 4 -11.85 -4.72 -23.20
C GLY A 4 -11.83 -5.42 -21.83
N PRO A 5 -11.70 -6.77 -21.78
CA PRO A 5 -11.65 -7.49 -20.52
C PRO A 5 -10.48 -6.97 -19.65
N GLY A 6 -10.79 -6.59 -18.42
CA GLY A 6 -9.85 -6.03 -17.44
C GLY A 6 -9.71 -4.50 -17.46
N GLU A 7 -10.49 -3.79 -18.25
CA GLU A 7 -10.61 -2.34 -18.15
C GLU A 7 -11.46 -2.01 -16.91
N LEU A 8 -10.87 -1.32 -15.94
CA LEU A 8 -11.57 -0.93 -14.72
C LEU A 8 -12.70 0.04 -15.10
N ASP A 9 -13.93 -0.32 -14.78
CA ASP A 9 -15.09 0.55 -15.03
C ASP A 9 -15.01 1.79 -14.12
N ILE A 10 -15.45 2.93 -14.65
CA ILE A 10 -15.69 4.14 -13.86
C ILE A 10 -16.72 3.89 -12.75
N ASN A 11 -17.58 2.89 -12.93
CA ASN A 11 -18.56 2.45 -11.94
C ASN A 11 -17.99 1.66 -10.77
N ASP A 12 -16.70 1.27 -10.80
CA ASP A 12 -16.03 0.57 -9.70
C ASP A 12 -15.65 1.50 -8.53
N VAL A 13 -15.95 2.78 -8.64
CA VAL A 13 -15.70 3.75 -7.56
C VAL A 13 -16.44 3.33 -6.29
N GLY A 14 -15.73 3.32 -5.17
CA GLY A 14 -16.21 2.83 -3.89
C GLY A 14 -15.85 1.36 -3.60
N GLY A 15 -15.41 0.61 -4.61
CA GLY A 15 -15.00 -0.80 -4.45
C GLY A 15 -13.72 -0.96 -3.63
N TYR A 16 -13.68 -2.03 -2.82
CA TYR A 16 -12.56 -2.38 -1.96
C TYR A 16 -11.69 -3.48 -2.57
N THR A 17 -10.40 -3.39 -2.29
CA THR A 17 -9.46 -4.50 -2.53
C THR A 17 -9.64 -5.59 -1.48
N ILE A 18 -9.08 -6.79 -1.70
CA ILE A 18 -8.94 -7.77 -0.62
C ILE A 18 -7.95 -7.20 0.42
N ALA A 19 -8.36 -7.25 1.69
CA ALA A 19 -7.48 -6.92 2.80
C ALA A 19 -6.33 -7.95 2.89
N LYS A 20 -5.11 -7.47 3.11
CA LYS A 20 -3.93 -8.31 3.34
C LYS A 20 -3.26 -7.93 4.64
N SER A 21 -2.85 -8.95 5.40
CA SER A 21 -2.15 -8.75 6.66
C SER A 21 -0.67 -9.13 6.54
N TYR A 22 0.17 -8.34 7.19
CA TYR A 22 1.61 -8.51 7.23
C TYR A 22 2.10 -8.43 8.67
N THR A 23 3.02 -9.30 9.04
CA THR A 23 3.78 -9.12 10.28
C THR A 23 5.04 -8.32 9.96
N LEU A 24 5.26 -7.26 10.72
CA LEU A 24 6.48 -6.43 10.62
C LEU A 24 7.61 -7.06 11.43
N ASP A 25 8.06 -8.23 11.00
CA ASP A 25 9.20 -8.90 11.62
C ASP A 25 10.53 -8.19 11.31
N ALA A 26 11.59 -8.56 12.03
CA ALA A 26 12.90 -7.96 11.86
C ALA A 26 13.40 -8.05 10.41
N ARG A 27 13.20 -9.19 9.76
CA ARG A 27 13.61 -9.39 8.36
C ARG A 27 12.94 -8.38 7.41
N ARG A 28 11.63 -8.16 7.56
CA ARG A 28 10.87 -7.22 6.73
C ARG A 28 11.32 -5.78 6.95
N ILE A 29 11.54 -5.41 8.22
CA ILE A 29 12.00 -4.07 8.59
C ILE A 29 13.38 -3.78 7.99
N MET A 30 14.34 -4.68 8.22
CA MET A 30 15.71 -4.56 7.72
C MET A 30 15.77 -4.58 6.19
N ALA A 31 14.98 -5.47 5.55
CA ALA A 31 14.93 -5.57 4.09
C ALA A 31 14.39 -4.27 3.46
N TYR A 32 13.38 -3.66 4.07
CA TYR A 32 12.85 -2.39 3.57
C TYR A 32 13.87 -1.27 3.69
N ALA A 33 14.48 -1.08 4.87
CA ALA A 33 15.51 -0.06 5.09
C ALA A 33 16.69 -0.23 4.11
N SER A 34 17.13 -1.48 3.91
CA SER A 34 18.19 -1.80 2.95
C SER A 34 17.78 -1.43 1.51
N SER A 35 16.54 -1.68 1.13
CA SER A 35 16.04 -1.43 -0.23
C SER A 35 16.05 0.06 -0.61
N ILE A 36 15.94 0.95 0.37
CA ILE A 36 15.99 2.40 0.18
C ILE A 36 17.36 2.99 0.57
N ASN A 37 18.34 2.13 0.85
CA ASN A 37 19.68 2.51 1.27
C ASN A 37 19.71 3.39 2.54
N ASP A 38 18.76 3.17 3.46
CA ASP A 38 18.78 3.80 4.78
C ASP A 38 19.60 2.94 5.75
N THR A 39 20.75 3.44 6.15
CA THR A 39 21.72 2.73 7.02
C THR A 39 21.59 3.10 8.49
N ASN A 40 20.51 3.75 8.89
CA ASN A 40 20.30 4.13 10.29
C ASN A 40 20.21 2.88 11.17
N GLU A 41 21.07 2.81 12.18
CA GLU A 41 21.17 1.68 13.12
C GLU A 41 19.83 1.33 13.78
N ALA A 42 18.94 2.31 13.94
CA ALA A 42 17.61 2.09 14.50
C ALA A 42 16.78 1.04 13.75
N TYR A 43 17.10 0.78 12.48
CA TYR A 43 16.42 -0.22 11.63
C TYR A 43 17.15 -1.57 11.60
N PHE A 44 18.35 -1.68 12.19
CA PHE A 44 19.19 -2.87 12.07
C PHE A 44 19.64 -3.45 13.42
N ASP A 45 19.68 -2.66 14.48
CA ASP A 45 20.07 -3.12 15.82
C ASP A 45 18.84 -3.51 16.63
N ASP A 46 18.53 -4.81 16.66
CA ASP A 46 17.40 -5.39 17.40
C ASP A 46 17.70 -5.61 18.90
N THR A 47 18.91 -5.31 19.36
CA THR A 47 19.28 -5.36 20.78
C THR A 47 18.85 -4.11 21.54
N ARG A 48 18.36 -3.09 20.83
CA ARG A 48 17.90 -1.84 21.43
C ARG A 48 16.64 -2.04 22.25
N GLU A 49 16.50 -1.27 23.31
CA GLU A 49 15.26 -1.22 24.08
C GLU A 49 14.08 -0.83 23.16
N GLY A 50 13.02 -1.65 23.18
CA GLY A 50 11.88 -1.49 22.29
C GLY A 50 12.02 -2.11 20.89
N GLY A 51 13.19 -2.72 20.60
CA GLY A 51 13.45 -3.40 19.33
C GLY A 51 13.74 -2.45 18.17
N LEU A 52 13.55 -2.95 16.94
CA LEU A 52 13.78 -2.17 15.73
C LEU A 52 12.73 -1.08 15.54
N ASN A 53 13.17 0.08 15.12
CA ASN A 53 12.27 1.07 14.55
C ASN A 53 11.77 0.60 13.17
N VAL A 54 10.58 1.00 12.81
CA VAL A 54 10.01 0.71 11.50
C VAL A 54 10.03 1.99 10.67
N HIS A 55 10.67 1.93 9.51
CA HIS A 55 10.69 3.07 8.62
C HIS A 55 9.26 3.41 8.16
N PRO A 56 8.79 4.66 8.31
CA PRO A 56 7.38 5.02 8.04
C PRO A 56 6.97 4.78 6.58
N ALA A 57 7.88 4.95 5.64
CA ALA A 57 7.61 4.72 4.22
C ALA A 57 7.41 3.24 3.84
N ILE A 58 7.53 2.28 4.80
CA ILE A 58 7.19 0.87 4.56
C ILE A 58 5.75 0.70 4.06
N CYS A 59 4.88 1.68 4.35
CA CYS A 59 3.52 1.75 3.83
C CYS A 59 3.46 1.57 2.31
N PHE A 60 4.42 2.14 1.58
CA PHE A 60 4.48 2.02 0.11
C PHE A 60 4.71 0.58 -0.34
N ALA A 61 5.51 -0.19 0.39
CA ALA A 61 5.73 -1.59 0.09
C ALA A 61 4.52 -2.45 0.47
N LEU A 62 3.88 -2.15 1.61
CA LEU A 62 2.73 -2.92 2.09
C LEU A 62 1.50 -2.77 1.19
N GLN A 63 1.25 -1.58 0.65
CA GLN A 63 0.11 -1.35 -0.23
C GLN A 63 0.23 -2.06 -1.58
N TRP A 64 1.45 -2.28 -2.07
CA TRP A 64 1.68 -2.71 -3.44
C TRP A 64 0.94 -3.99 -3.82
N ASN A 65 0.95 -4.99 -2.94
CA ASN A 65 0.29 -6.27 -3.17
C ASN A 65 -1.24 -6.25 -2.94
N THR A 66 -1.80 -5.14 -2.45
CA THR A 66 -3.23 -4.99 -2.22
C THR A 66 -3.93 -4.19 -3.33
N ARG A 67 -3.19 -3.73 -4.34
CA ARG A 67 -3.75 -2.93 -5.45
C ARG A 67 -4.63 -3.74 -6.41
N PHE A 68 -4.53 -5.06 -6.37
CA PHE A 68 -5.26 -5.91 -7.30
C PHE A 68 -6.60 -6.35 -6.71
N ARG A 69 -7.64 -6.14 -7.48
CA ARG A 69 -8.94 -6.73 -7.20
C ARG A 69 -8.97 -8.16 -7.75
N PRO A 70 -9.32 -9.16 -6.94
CA PRO A 70 -9.29 -10.56 -7.36
C PRO A 70 -10.42 -10.92 -8.30
N ASP A 71 -11.50 -10.13 -8.29
CA ASP A 71 -12.65 -10.26 -9.16
C ASP A 71 -12.42 -9.70 -10.57
N LEU A 72 -11.32 -8.96 -10.76
CA LEU A 72 -10.92 -8.45 -12.06
C LEU A 72 -9.67 -9.17 -12.56
N PRO A 73 -9.71 -9.74 -13.76
CA PRO A 73 -8.51 -10.28 -14.37
C PRO A 73 -7.47 -9.17 -14.54
N PRO A 74 -6.18 -9.46 -14.34
CA PRO A 74 -5.14 -8.49 -14.59
C PRO A 74 -5.23 -8.02 -16.04
N ASN A 75 -5.32 -6.69 -16.22
CA ASN A 75 -5.25 -6.13 -17.56
C ASN A 75 -3.78 -6.00 -17.97
N PRO A 76 -3.27 -6.89 -18.82
CA PRO A 76 -1.86 -6.85 -19.24
C PRO A 76 -1.53 -5.62 -20.07
N ARG A 77 -2.52 -4.88 -20.53
CA ARG A 77 -2.34 -3.64 -21.31
C ARG A 77 -2.32 -2.39 -20.43
N ALA A 78 -2.96 -2.42 -19.24
CA ALA A 78 -3.01 -1.26 -18.35
C ALA A 78 -1.72 -1.09 -17.52
N ALA A 79 -1.10 -2.21 -17.12
CA ALA A 79 0.08 -2.18 -16.26
C ALA A 79 1.29 -1.42 -16.84
N PRO A 80 1.63 -1.55 -18.15
CA PRO A 80 2.77 -0.84 -18.73
C PRO A 80 2.54 0.67 -18.90
N PHE A 81 1.31 1.13 -18.86
CA PHE A 81 0.93 2.52 -19.13
C PHE A 81 0.49 3.30 -17.90
N GLY A 82 0.47 2.64 -16.74
CA GLY A 82 0.17 3.29 -15.47
C GLY A 82 1.34 4.14 -15.00
N VAL A 83 1.09 5.42 -14.72
CA VAL A 83 2.07 6.35 -14.14
C VAL A 83 1.60 6.73 -12.75
N HIS A 84 2.49 6.59 -11.76
CA HIS A 84 2.26 7.07 -10.42
C HIS A 84 2.46 8.58 -10.40
N ALA A 85 1.40 9.33 -10.11
CA ALA A 85 1.43 10.79 -10.16
C ALA A 85 1.73 11.41 -8.79
N GLU A 86 1.06 10.97 -7.75
CA GLU A 86 1.13 11.59 -6.42
C GLU A 86 0.79 10.57 -5.34
N THR A 87 1.35 10.74 -4.14
CA THR A 87 0.91 10.03 -2.94
C THR A 87 0.98 10.95 -1.72
N ASP A 88 -0.14 11.03 -1.02
CA ASP A 88 -0.21 11.57 0.33
C ASP A 88 -0.09 10.43 1.34
N LEU A 89 0.79 10.58 2.32
CA LEU A 89 0.94 9.64 3.44
C LEU A 89 0.64 10.36 4.76
N ARG A 90 -0.29 9.81 5.53
CA ARG A 90 -0.62 10.26 6.88
C ARG A 90 -0.39 9.11 7.85
N ILE A 91 0.48 9.34 8.85
CA ILE A 91 0.77 8.39 9.91
C ILE A 91 0.15 8.91 11.20
N TYR A 92 -0.75 8.12 11.77
CA TYR A 92 -1.46 8.46 13.01
C TYR A 92 -0.81 7.82 14.23
N LYS A 93 -0.23 6.62 14.05
CA LYS A 93 0.49 5.87 15.07
C LYS A 93 1.74 5.23 14.47
N PRO A 94 2.86 5.19 15.20
CA PRO A 94 4.06 4.55 14.71
C PRO A 94 3.86 3.05 14.53
N PHE A 95 4.46 2.51 13.48
CA PHE A 95 4.57 1.05 13.31
C PHE A 95 5.60 0.49 14.30
N ARG A 96 5.39 -0.75 14.72
CA ARG A 96 6.26 -1.43 15.68
C ARG A 96 6.71 -2.78 15.15
N GLN A 97 7.90 -3.20 15.58
CA GLN A 97 8.39 -4.55 15.33
C GLN A 97 7.39 -5.59 15.86
N ASN A 98 7.23 -6.68 15.12
CA ASN A 98 6.30 -7.80 15.39
C ASN A 98 4.81 -7.43 15.40
N GLN A 99 4.47 -6.20 15.00
CA GLN A 99 3.08 -5.79 14.83
C GLN A 99 2.49 -6.41 13.56
N THR A 100 1.25 -6.88 13.66
CA THR A 100 0.46 -7.26 12.48
C THR A 100 -0.25 -6.02 11.94
N VAL A 101 -0.04 -5.74 10.67
CA VAL A 101 -0.67 -4.63 9.95
C VAL A 101 -1.54 -5.19 8.85
N THR A 102 -2.81 -4.81 8.85
CA THR A 102 -3.76 -5.15 7.79
C THR A 102 -3.94 -3.94 6.87
N VAL A 103 -3.77 -4.16 5.57
CA VAL A 103 -3.89 -3.15 4.53
C VAL A 103 -5.09 -3.44 3.66
N GLN A 104 -5.93 -2.45 3.44
CA GLN A 104 -7.05 -2.51 2.52
C GLN A 104 -7.14 -1.22 1.70
N GLY A 105 -7.28 -1.37 0.39
CA GLY A 105 -7.47 -0.25 -0.53
C GLY A 105 -8.94 -0.05 -0.89
N GLN A 106 -9.26 1.19 -1.26
CA GLN A 106 -10.55 1.57 -1.82
C GLN A 106 -10.32 2.50 -3.01
N LEU A 107 -11.00 2.25 -4.11
CA LEU A 107 -11.04 3.18 -5.23
C LEU A 107 -11.96 4.36 -4.88
N ILE A 108 -11.38 5.53 -4.66
CA ILE A 108 -12.10 6.73 -4.21
C ILE A 108 -12.70 7.49 -5.39
N SER A 109 -11.93 7.64 -6.46
CA SER A 109 -12.41 8.33 -7.64
C SER A 109 -11.73 7.84 -8.90
N ARG A 110 -12.43 7.98 -10.00
CA ARG A 110 -11.91 7.71 -11.33
C ARG A 110 -12.48 8.73 -12.31
N LYS A 111 -11.60 9.39 -13.02
CA LYS A 111 -11.96 10.45 -13.94
C LYS A 111 -11.26 10.26 -15.28
N LYS A 112 -12.04 10.33 -16.34
CA LYS A 112 -11.47 10.36 -17.68
C LYS A 112 -10.86 11.73 -17.94
N ILE A 113 -9.60 11.73 -18.34
CA ILE A 113 -8.83 12.92 -18.71
C ILE A 113 -8.18 12.66 -20.07
N SER A 114 -7.72 13.71 -20.74
CA SER A 114 -6.84 13.55 -21.90
C SER A 114 -5.38 13.57 -21.39
N PRO A 115 -4.58 12.52 -21.61
CA PRO A 115 -4.74 11.40 -22.56
C PRO A 115 -5.19 10.07 -21.95
N GLY A 116 -5.80 10.01 -20.76
CA GLY A 116 -6.11 8.72 -20.17
C GLY A 116 -7.14 8.77 -19.05
N VAL A 117 -6.90 7.97 -18.00
CA VAL A 117 -7.77 7.90 -16.82
C VAL A 117 -6.96 8.26 -15.57
N TYR A 118 -7.46 9.20 -14.80
CA TYR A 118 -6.93 9.56 -13.49
C TYR A 118 -7.71 8.83 -12.41
N SER A 119 -7.01 8.03 -11.61
CA SER A 119 -7.60 7.25 -10.51
C SER A 119 -7.00 7.67 -9.18
N VAL A 120 -7.82 7.71 -8.15
CA VAL A 120 -7.39 7.93 -6.76
C VAL A 120 -7.79 6.75 -5.92
N ASP A 121 -6.82 6.11 -5.31
CA ASP A 121 -7.00 5.00 -4.38
C ASP A 121 -6.63 5.46 -2.98
N ARG A 122 -7.38 5.00 -1.97
CA ARG A 122 -7.05 5.18 -0.56
C ARG A 122 -6.73 3.84 0.06
N PHE A 123 -5.58 3.74 0.70
CA PHE A 123 -5.19 2.56 1.47
C PHE A 123 -5.21 2.89 2.95
N LYS A 124 -5.91 2.09 3.73
CA LYS A 124 -5.92 2.15 5.19
C LYS A 124 -5.10 1.01 5.76
N MET A 125 -4.31 1.32 6.76
CA MET A 125 -3.48 0.38 7.51
C MET A 125 -3.91 0.36 8.95
N THR A 126 -4.34 -0.81 9.42
CA THR A 126 -4.84 -1.01 10.78
C THR A 126 -4.03 -2.08 11.52
N ASN A 127 -3.99 -1.98 12.85
CA ASN A 127 -3.41 -3.04 13.69
C ASN A 127 -4.44 -4.15 13.98
N SER A 128 -4.04 -5.14 14.78
CA SER A 128 -4.91 -6.27 15.17
C SER A 128 -6.12 -5.86 15.99
N GLN A 129 -6.12 -4.69 16.63
CA GLN A 129 -7.24 -4.12 17.37
C GLN A 129 -8.17 -3.27 16.47
N GLY A 130 -7.88 -3.17 15.18
CA GLY A 130 -8.63 -2.33 14.25
C GLY A 130 -8.33 -0.83 14.33
N GLU A 131 -7.31 -0.43 15.09
CA GLU A 131 -6.90 0.95 15.17
C GLU A 131 -6.17 1.39 13.90
N LEU A 132 -6.52 2.57 13.39
CA LEU A 132 -5.90 3.16 12.22
C LEU A 132 -4.46 3.61 12.53
N LEU A 133 -3.50 3.04 11.81
CA LEU A 133 -2.08 3.39 11.90
C LEU A 133 -1.68 4.42 10.86
N ALA A 134 -2.11 4.23 9.62
CA ALA A 134 -1.76 5.11 8.51
C ALA A 134 -2.81 5.07 7.39
N GLU A 135 -2.79 6.11 6.57
CA GLU A 135 -3.51 6.21 5.29
C GLU A 135 -2.55 6.69 4.20
N LEU A 136 -2.72 6.09 3.02
CA LEU A 136 -2.14 6.58 1.77
C LEU A 136 -3.26 6.99 0.83
#